data_2799dd6ea15a882c7d00defacb1fef15
#
_entry.id   2799dd6ea15a882c7d00defacb1fef15
#
_cell.length_a   1.000
_cell.length_b   1.000
_cell.length_c   1.000
_cell.angle_alpha   90.00
_cell.angle_beta   90.00
_cell.angle_gamma   90.00
#
_symmetry.space_group_name_H-M   'P 1'
#
loop_
_entity.id
_entity.type
_entity.pdbx_description
1 polymer ?
#
loop_
_entity_poly.entity_id
_entity_poly.type
_entity_poly.pdbx_seq_one_letter_code
_entity_poly.pdbx_strand_id
1 'polypeptide(L)'
;AGGSECLGDEGDISVDANDMIYYLDTTLEDNWWHIFSDGGNSYELGVCQRMNSMAADDRPWLAAQGDGIIHYLGNSGVPPPECTIDSGRYWYYHSENGGTTFSQCYSMPGGWSTIAAQRNGSYVYVAQENADTASGTVIVRISDDYGRGTGPGPSDGTWQDPVVVGDRKGNPPEGYPLVNTNEQGTVAVVWADCPEGKVGAWEMNIALSYDYGVNWSTWEITPEWDGITMYPFVSISETNRIVVSFYGMDYSTGNSTGYTEGTPWHLYSAYLDEPQSNDTWDFEIADPTPLHTVTAYEESNSDVHALHDFFETVISPDGSWMGIAYQRNVDQHPFEENEEQRYIMFVRGELN
;
A
#
# COMPACT_ATOMS: atom_id res chain seq x y z
N ALA A 1 32.16 7.99 -17.19
CA ALA A 1 31.10 7.00 -17.18
C ALA A 1 29.81 7.80 -17.16
N GLY A 2 29.09 7.83 -18.29
CA GLY A 2 27.80 8.50 -18.40
C GLY A 2 26.79 7.73 -17.52
N GLY A 3 26.28 8.37 -16.49
CA GLY A 3 25.15 7.85 -15.77
C GLY A 3 23.97 7.78 -16.73
N SER A 4 23.48 6.59 -17.03
CA SER A 4 22.13 6.45 -17.52
C SER A 4 21.25 6.99 -16.41
N GLU A 5 20.42 7.96 -16.73
CA GLU A 5 19.43 8.48 -15.81
C GLU A 5 18.46 7.31 -15.55
N CYS A 6 18.56 6.69 -14.41
CA CYS A 6 17.57 5.80 -13.91
C CYS A 6 16.48 6.73 -13.36
N LEU A 7 15.44 6.95 -14.07
CA LEU A 7 14.23 7.58 -13.64
C LEU A 7 13.19 6.47 -13.57
N GLY A 8 12.63 6.24 -12.40
CA GLY A 8 11.57 5.28 -12.24
C GLY A 8 10.20 5.89 -12.46
N ASP A 9 9.23 5.02 -12.60
CA ASP A 9 7.82 5.40 -12.73
C ASP A 9 7.03 5.09 -11.45
N GLU A 10 7.55 4.21 -10.60
CA GLU A 10 6.89 3.74 -9.37
C GLU A 10 7.92 3.64 -8.25
N GLY A 11 7.50 3.91 -7.03
CA GLY A 11 8.40 3.85 -5.89
C GLY A 11 7.70 3.82 -4.55
N ASP A 12 8.47 3.55 -3.50
CA ASP A 12 8.02 3.56 -2.13
C ASP A 12 9.09 4.17 -1.20
N ILE A 13 8.64 4.68 -0.06
CA ILE A 13 9.48 5.40 0.90
C ILE A 13 9.29 4.85 2.30
N SER A 14 10.38 4.65 3.05
CA SER A 14 10.31 4.22 4.43
C SER A 14 11.39 4.89 5.29
N VAL A 15 11.16 4.92 6.60
CA VAL A 15 12.05 5.59 7.56
C VAL A 15 12.39 4.63 8.70
N ASP A 16 13.68 4.43 8.96
CA ASP A 16 14.16 3.58 10.05
C ASP A 16 14.14 4.28 11.43
N ALA A 17 14.58 3.57 12.48
CA ALA A 17 14.62 4.07 13.85
C ALA A 17 15.59 5.24 14.07
N ASN A 18 16.53 5.47 13.17
CA ASN A 18 17.54 6.53 13.23
C ASN A 18 17.21 7.73 12.33
N ASP A 19 15.96 7.84 11.86
CA ASP A 19 15.52 8.89 10.94
C ASP A 19 16.24 8.88 9.57
N MET A 20 16.79 7.72 9.19
CA MET A 20 17.27 7.48 7.84
C MET A 20 16.07 7.24 6.93
N ILE A 21 16.02 7.94 5.82
CA ILE A 21 14.97 7.80 4.81
C ILE A 21 15.52 6.95 3.67
N TYR A 22 14.77 5.94 3.33
CA TYR A 22 15.03 5.06 2.19
C TYR A 22 13.93 5.27 1.16
N TYR A 23 14.31 5.61 -0.04
CA TYR A 23 13.42 5.73 -1.17
C TYR A 23 13.85 4.76 -2.26
N LEU A 24 12.93 3.95 -2.68
CA LEU A 24 13.09 3.02 -3.78
C LEU A 24 12.28 3.52 -4.96
N ASP A 25 12.89 3.50 -6.12
CA ASP A 25 12.29 3.87 -7.39
C ASP A 25 12.58 2.76 -8.41
N THR A 26 11.61 2.34 -9.19
CA THR A 26 11.77 1.28 -10.18
C THR A 26 11.47 1.72 -11.59
N THR A 27 12.24 1.22 -12.53
CA THR A 27 12.02 1.38 -13.98
C THR A 27 11.38 0.16 -14.62
N LEU A 28 10.82 -0.78 -13.83
CA LEU A 28 10.43 -2.13 -14.23
C LEU A 28 11.62 -3.06 -14.59
N GLU A 29 12.80 -2.53 -14.83
CA GLU A 29 14.01 -3.31 -15.14
C GLU A 29 15.08 -3.18 -14.06
N ASP A 30 15.23 -1.99 -13.48
CA ASP A 30 16.26 -1.65 -12.50
C ASP A 30 15.62 -0.87 -11.34
N ASN A 31 16.10 -1.13 -10.15
CA ASN A 31 15.70 -0.41 -8.94
C ASN A 31 16.76 0.59 -8.54
N TRP A 32 16.29 1.77 -8.10
CA TRP A 32 17.13 2.83 -7.59
C TRP A 32 16.95 2.97 -6.11
N TRP A 33 18.06 3.00 -5.41
CA TRP A 33 18.08 3.31 -4.00
C TRP A 33 18.56 4.73 -3.78
N HIS A 34 17.78 5.46 -3.00
CA HIS A 34 18.15 6.76 -2.50
C HIS A 34 18.10 6.71 -0.97
N ILE A 35 19.19 7.14 -0.34
CA ILE A 35 19.31 7.16 1.11
C ILE A 35 19.57 8.59 1.55
N PHE A 36 18.78 9.05 2.50
CA PHE A 36 18.91 10.38 3.08
C PHE A 36 19.06 10.26 4.60
N SER A 37 19.92 11.08 5.17
CA SER A 37 20.06 11.28 6.63
C SER A 37 19.47 12.60 7.08
N ASP A 38 19.51 12.85 8.39
CA ASP A 38 19.01 14.09 9.02
C ASP A 38 17.57 14.44 8.61
N GLY A 39 16.68 13.44 8.58
CA GLY A 39 15.29 13.66 8.18
C GLY A 39 15.15 14.18 6.74
N GLY A 40 16.00 13.74 5.83
CA GLY A 40 16.00 14.11 4.43
C GLY A 40 16.84 15.33 4.06
N ASN A 41 17.54 15.94 5.04
CA ASN A 41 18.37 17.13 4.76
C ASN A 41 19.71 16.79 4.09
N SER A 42 20.20 15.56 4.24
CA SER A 42 21.47 15.11 3.69
C SER A 42 21.28 13.89 2.81
N TYR A 43 21.69 13.99 1.57
CA TYR A 43 21.68 12.89 0.61
C TYR A 43 22.98 12.10 0.72
N GLU A 44 22.89 10.85 1.15
CA GLU A 44 24.06 10.01 1.46
C GLU A 44 24.45 9.11 0.28
N LEU A 45 23.45 8.55 -0.40
CA LEU A 45 23.71 7.61 -1.47
C LEU A 45 22.60 7.66 -2.53
N GLY A 46 23.02 7.75 -3.79
CA GLY A 46 22.18 7.45 -4.94
C GLY A 46 22.87 6.35 -5.75
N VAL A 47 22.36 5.16 -5.68
CA VAL A 47 22.88 4.04 -6.45
C VAL A 47 21.75 3.50 -7.31
N CYS A 48 21.98 3.54 -8.61
CA CYS A 48 21.28 2.66 -9.50
C CYS A 48 21.84 1.26 -9.29
N GLN A 49 21.13 0.46 -8.55
CA GLN A 49 21.53 -0.88 -8.24
C GLN A 49 20.46 -1.83 -8.75
N ARG A 50 20.85 -2.68 -9.69
CA ARG A 50 20.05 -3.87 -9.96
C ARG A 50 20.01 -4.69 -8.68
N MET A 51 18.82 -4.80 -8.12
CA MET A 51 18.61 -5.76 -7.05
C MET A 51 18.61 -7.15 -7.68
N ASN A 52 19.75 -7.83 -7.53
CA ASN A 52 19.90 -9.26 -7.81
C ASN A 52 19.29 -9.74 -9.15
N SER A 53 19.45 -9.00 -10.23
CA SER A 53 18.95 -9.39 -11.57
C SER A 53 17.41 -9.48 -11.67
N MET A 54 16.66 -8.78 -10.84
CA MET A 54 15.21 -8.70 -11.04
C MET A 54 14.90 -8.11 -12.40
N ALA A 55 14.23 -8.87 -13.22
CA ALA A 55 13.65 -8.39 -14.46
C ALA A 55 12.15 -8.11 -14.20
N ALA A 56 11.70 -6.92 -14.58
CA ALA A 56 10.31 -6.50 -14.53
C ALA A 56 9.72 -6.52 -13.10
N ASP A 57 10.19 -5.62 -12.26
CA ASP A 57 9.59 -5.33 -10.97
C ASP A 57 8.50 -4.26 -11.12
N ASP A 58 7.34 -4.54 -10.54
CA ASP A 58 6.16 -3.71 -10.57
C ASP A 58 5.62 -3.60 -9.14
N ARG A 59 5.23 -2.41 -8.73
CA ARG A 59 4.69 -2.14 -7.40
C ARG A 59 5.61 -2.58 -6.25
N PRO A 60 6.76 -1.92 -6.12
CA PRO A 60 7.68 -2.16 -5.02
C PRO A 60 7.12 -1.63 -3.70
N TRP A 61 7.25 -2.44 -2.65
CA TRP A 61 6.88 -2.05 -1.29
C TRP A 61 8.10 -2.13 -0.38
N LEU A 62 8.22 -1.13 0.50
CA LEU A 62 9.38 -0.94 1.34
C LEU A 62 8.97 -0.77 2.81
N ALA A 63 9.67 -1.47 3.71
CA ALA A 63 9.57 -1.20 5.13
C ALA A 63 10.97 -1.15 5.74
N ALA A 64 11.24 -0.12 6.54
CA ALA A 64 12.50 0.07 7.26
C ALA A 64 12.28 -0.04 8.75
N GLN A 65 13.22 -0.69 9.45
CA GLN A 65 13.18 -0.83 10.91
C GLN A 65 14.60 -0.85 11.50
N GLY A 66 14.66 -0.67 12.83
CA GLY A 66 15.93 -0.75 13.58
C GLY A 66 16.99 0.23 13.08
N ASP A 67 18.20 -0.25 12.89
CA ASP A 67 19.36 0.48 12.39
C ASP A 67 19.72 -0.04 10.99
N GLY A 68 18.99 0.45 9.99
CA GLY A 68 19.23 0.08 8.58
C GLY A 68 18.80 -1.33 8.20
N ILE A 69 17.80 -1.90 8.87
CA ILE A 69 17.14 -3.14 8.42
C ILE A 69 16.07 -2.77 7.41
N ILE A 70 16.18 -3.33 6.21
CA ILE A 70 15.29 -3.02 5.10
C ILE A 70 14.60 -4.28 4.61
N HIS A 71 13.31 -4.18 4.45
CA HIS A 71 12.44 -5.17 3.86
C HIS A 71 11.92 -4.63 2.54
N TYR A 72 12.16 -5.38 1.49
CA TYR A 72 11.68 -5.06 0.17
C TYR A 72 10.80 -6.18 -0.36
N LEU A 73 9.64 -5.82 -0.88
CA LEU A 73 8.68 -6.73 -1.47
C LEU A 73 8.33 -6.25 -2.87
N GLY A 74 8.79 -6.97 -3.89
CA GLY A 74 8.58 -6.63 -5.29
C GLY A 74 7.71 -7.64 -6.02
N ASN A 75 6.89 -7.17 -6.94
CA ASN A 75 6.07 -7.99 -7.82
C ASN A 75 6.80 -8.23 -9.14
N SER A 76 7.41 -9.38 -9.31
CA SER A 76 8.10 -9.73 -10.54
C SER A 76 7.50 -10.99 -11.17
N GLY A 77 7.21 -10.91 -12.47
CA GLY A 77 6.75 -12.04 -13.25
C GLY A 77 7.87 -13.07 -13.56
N VAL A 78 9.12 -12.73 -13.29
CA VAL A 78 10.29 -13.59 -13.56
C VAL A 78 11.04 -13.81 -12.27
N PRO A 79 11.11 -15.06 -11.76
CA PRO A 79 11.85 -15.35 -10.54
C PRO A 79 13.34 -15.02 -10.73
N PRO A 80 13.93 -14.25 -9.79
CA PRO A 80 15.37 -14.05 -9.78
C PRO A 80 16.10 -15.39 -9.65
N PRO A 81 17.20 -15.61 -10.39
CA PRO A 81 17.89 -16.89 -10.43
C PRO A 81 18.39 -17.39 -9.08
N GLU A 82 18.66 -16.48 -8.16
CA GLU A 82 19.17 -16.73 -6.81
C GLU A 82 18.09 -16.98 -5.77
N CYS A 83 16.83 -16.66 -6.08
CA CYS A 83 15.71 -16.84 -5.14
C CYS A 83 15.23 -18.28 -5.12
N THR A 84 14.85 -18.76 -3.93
CA THR A 84 14.16 -20.05 -3.81
C THR A 84 12.80 -19.97 -4.47
N ILE A 85 12.58 -20.84 -5.44
CA ILE A 85 11.41 -20.84 -6.30
C ILE A 85 10.29 -21.58 -5.64
N ASP A 86 9.25 -20.83 -5.24
CA ASP A 86 7.88 -21.33 -5.18
C ASP A 86 7.02 -20.39 -6.02
N SER A 87 5.85 -20.81 -6.44
CA SER A 87 5.01 -20.18 -7.45
C SER A 87 4.34 -18.87 -6.99
N GLY A 88 5.11 -17.91 -6.49
CA GLY A 88 4.61 -16.60 -6.04
C GLY A 88 4.78 -15.49 -7.08
N ARG A 89 3.98 -14.44 -6.97
CA ARG A 89 4.14 -13.19 -7.74
C ARG A 89 5.04 -12.20 -7.04
N TYR A 90 5.17 -12.28 -5.69
CA TYR A 90 5.95 -11.36 -4.88
C TYR A 90 7.23 -12.02 -4.38
N TRP A 91 8.29 -11.23 -4.38
CA TRP A 91 9.63 -11.60 -3.97
C TRP A 91 10.01 -10.72 -2.80
N TYR A 92 10.33 -11.36 -1.70
CA TYR A 92 10.78 -10.69 -0.49
C TYR A 92 12.31 -10.69 -0.44
N TYR A 93 12.85 -9.54 -0.10
CA TYR A 93 14.28 -9.31 0.11
C TYR A 93 14.51 -8.69 1.47
N HIS A 94 15.64 -9.04 2.09
CA HIS A 94 16.04 -8.55 3.39
C HIS A 94 17.46 -8.00 3.34
N SER A 95 17.69 -6.85 3.97
CA SER A 95 19.00 -6.21 4.14
C SER A 95 19.19 -5.81 5.59
N GLU A 96 20.40 -5.99 6.12
CA GLU A 96 20.80 -5.55 7.46
C GLU A 96 21.83 -4.39 7.42
N ASN A 97 21.99 -3.74 6.28
CA ASN A 97 23.00 -2.71 6.08
C ASN A 97 22.52 -1.54 5.20
N GLY A 98 21.29 -1.10 5.46
CA GLY A 98 20.71 0.04 4.79
C GLY A 98 20.50 -0.15 3.29
N GLY A 99 20.13 -1.37 2.85
CA GLY A 99 19.92 -1.64 1.43
C GLY A 99 21.20 -1.74 0.60
N THR A 100 22.39 -1.68 1.23
CA THR A 100 23.67 -1.81 0.49
C THR A 100 23.82 -3.20 -0.11
N THR A 101 23.38 -4.23 0.60
CA THR A 101 23.28 -5.60 0.09
C THR A 101 22.03 -6.28 0.62
N PHE A 102 21.43 -7.13 -0.19
CA PHE A 102 20.31 -7.96 0.20
C PHE A 102 20.78 -9.41 0.29
N SER A 103 20.67 -10.01 1.46
CA SER A 103 21.20 -11.35 1.76
C SER A 103 20.19 -12.48 1.67
N GLN A 104 18.92 -12.13 1.61
CA GLN A 104 17.81 -13.06 1.54
C GLN A 104 16.89 -12.69 0.39
N CYS A 105 16.44 -13.70 -0.31
CA CYS A 105 15.44 -13.57 -1.35
C CYS A 105 14.63 -14.84 -1.41
N TYR A 106 13.33 -14.73 -1.31
CA TYR A 106 12.41 -15.85 -1.48
C TYR A 106 11.03 -15.40 -1.93
N SER A 107 10.31 -16.33 -2.54
CA SER A 107 8.94 -16.11 -2.98
C SER A 107 7.99 -16.02 -1.79
N MET A 108 7.12 -15.03 -1.79
CA MET A 108 5.94 -14.95 -0.92
C MET A 108 4.75 -15.49 -1.71
N PRO A 109 4.30 -16.74 -1.46
CA PRO A 109 3.15 -17.28 -2.17
C PRO A 109 1.88 -16.54 -1.80
N GLY A 110 1.14 -16.08 -2.80
CA GLY A 110 -0.07 -15.29 -2.67
C GLY A 110 -0.33 -14.40 -3.90
N GLY A 111 -1.38 -13.59 -3.82
CA GLY A 111 -1.71 -12.55 -4.80
C GLY A 111 -1.07 -11.21 -4.43
N TRP A 112 -1.79 -10.14 -4.67
CA TRP A 112 -1.37 -8.77 -4.34
C TRP A 112 -0.98 -8.63 -2.87
N SER A 113 0.16 -8.00 -2.61
CA SER A 113 0.79 -7.98 -1.30
C SER A 113 1.38 -6.62 -0.97
N THR A 114 1.35 -6.26 0.32
CA THR A 114 2.05 -5.09 0.88
C THR A 114 2.80 -5.48 2.15
N ILE A 115 3.74 -4.64 2.60
CA ILE A 115 4.59 -4.91 3.76
C ILE A 115 4.61 -3.73 4.72
N ALA A 116 4.65 -4.02 6.01
CA ALA A 116 4.92 -3.03 7.06
C ALA A 116 5.81 -3.65 8.14
N ALA A 117 6.59 -2.81 8.82
CA ALA A 117 7.43 -3.22 9.93
C ALA A 117 7.33 -2.21 11.09
N GLN A 118 7.47 -2.70 12.31
CA GLN A 118 7.65 -1.84 13.46
C GLN A 118 8.98 -1.12 13.35
N ARG A 119 8.98 0.20 13.48
CA ARG A 119 10.18 1.01 13.30
C ARG A 119 11.29 0.68 14.30
N ASN A 120 10.95 0.44 15.59
CA ASN A 120 11.90 0.09 16.65
C ASN A 120 11.76 -1.35 17.16
N GLY A 121 10.70 -2.05 16.77
CA GLY A 121 10.42 -3.43 17.16
C GLY A 121 11.05 -4.46 16.26
N SER A 122 10.67 -5.73 16.44
CA SER A 122 11.14 -6.85 15.62
C SER A 122 10.09 -7.40 14.66
N TYR A 123 8.85 -6.90 14.74
CA TYR A 123 7.74 -7.43 13.95
C TYR A 123 7.72 -6.87 12.55
N VAL A 124 7.48 -7.77 11.60
CA VAL A 124 7.26 -7.49 10.18
C VAL A 124 5.99 -8.20 9.74
N TYR A 125 5.16 -7.50 8.97
CA TYR A 125 3.87 -7.99 8.51
C TYR A 125 3.80 -7.89 6.99
N VAL A 126 3.33 -8.96 6.35
CA VAL A 126 2.99 -8.95 4.91
C VAL A 126 1.52 -9.30 4.78
N ALA A 127 0.71 -8.35 4.34
CA ALA A 127 -0.68 -8.59 3.97
C ALA A 127 -0.76 -9.05 2.52
N GLN A 128 -1.54 -10.07 2.24
CA GLN A 128 -1.64 -10.67 0.91
C GLN A 128 -3.06 -11.11 0.60
N GLU A 129 -3.38 -11.13 -0.69
CA GLU A 129 -4.47 -11.94 -1.19
C GLU A 129 -4.06 -13.40 -1.21
N ASN A 130 -4.88 -14.26 -0.69
CA ASN A 130 -4.67 -15.70 -0.83
C ASN A 130 -5.22 -16.16 -2.19
N ALA A 131 -4.33 -16.32 -3.15
CA ALA A 131 -4.68 -16.74 -4.51
C ALA A 131 -5.12 -18.22 -4.61
N ASP A 132 -4.89 -19.01 -3.56
CA ASP A 132 -5.17 -20.46 -3.59
C ASP A 132 -6.63 -20.81 -3.35
N THR A 133 -7.48 -19.82 -3.07
CA THR A 133 -8.91 -20.04 -2.82
C THR A 133 -9.77 -19.32 -3.87
N ALA A 134 -10.69 -20.05 -4.48
CA ALA A 134 -11.64 -19.51 -5.47
C ALA A 134 -12.57 -18.40 -4.92
N SER A 135 -12.58 -18.19 -3.62
CA SER A 135 -13.38 -17.20 -2.92
C SER A 135 -12.55 -16.05 -2.34
N GLY A 136 -11.25 -15.99 -2.63
CA GLY A 136 -10.36 -14.96 -2.11
C GLY A 136 -10.42 -14.81 -0.56
N THR A 137 -9.28 -14.77 0.07
CA THR A 137 -9.15 -14.36 1.47
C THR A 137 -8.02 -13.35 1.58
N VAL A 138 -8.05 -12.50 2.59
CA VAL A 138 -6.92 -11.68 2.98
C VAL A 138 -6.20 -12.39 4.11
N ILE A 139 -4.91 -12.60 3.93
CA ILE A 139 -4.03 -13.22 4.92
C ILE A 139 -2.94 -12.26 5.36
N VAL A 140 -2.44 -12.47 6.57
CA VAL A 140 -1.25 -11.78 7.08
C VAL A 140 -0.19 -12.81 7.45
N ARG A 141 1.02 -12.61 6.96
CA ARG A 141 2.22 -13.32 7.39
C ARG A 141 2.96 -12.45 8.39
N ILE A 142 3.42 -13.04 9.46
CA ILE A 142 4.02 -12.34 10.59
C ILE A 142 5.40 -12.92 10.85
N SER A 143 6.39 -12.05 11.00
CA SER A 143 7.68 -12.39 11.58
C SER A 143 7.88 -11.56 12.85
N ASP A 144 8.39 -12.19 13.90
CA ASP A 144 8.76 -11.56 15.18
C ASP A 144 10.29 -11.46 15.37
N ASP A 145 11.05 -11.75 14.33
CA ASP A 145 12.50 -11.72 14.30
C ASP A 145 13.04 -10.99 13.05
N TYR A 146 12.60 -9.74 12.86
CA TYR A 146 13.10 -8.84 11.80
C TYR A 146 12.99 -9.42 10.37
N GLY A 147 11.98 -10.23 10.10
CA GLY A 147 11.82 -10.84 8.77
C GLY A 147 12.94 -11.79 8.36
N ARG A 148 13.80 -12.17 9.28
CA ARG A 148 14.88 -13.15 9.04
C ARG A 148 14.27 -14.51 8.71
N GLY A 149 15.03 -15.35 8.05
CA GLY A 149 14.58 -16.68 7.66
C GLY A 149 14.94 -16.96 6.21
N THR A 150 14.68 -18.17 5.75
CA THR A 150 15.04 -18.63 4.41
C THR A 150 13.84 -18.93 3.52
N GLY A 151 12.64 -18.64 4.02
CA GLY A 151 11.39 -18.87 3.31
C GLY A 151 10.18 -18.37 4.09
N PRO A 152 8.97 -18.36 3.47
CA PRO A 152 7.77 -17.75 4.01
C PRO A 152 7.02 -18.62 5.03
N GLY A 153 7.51 -19.81 5.34
CA GLY A 153 6.88 -20.75 6.26
C GLY A 153 7.62 -20.90 7.59
N PRO A 154 6.96 -21.40 8.62
CA PRO A 154 7.55 -21.55 9.94
C PRO A 154 8.70 -22.57 9.98
N SER A 155 8.77 -23.50 8.99
CA SER A 155 9.87 -24.44 8.84
C SER A 155 11.12 -23.83 8.25
N ASP A 156 11.02 -22.67 7.57
CA ASP A 156 12.07 -22.08 6.78
C ASP A 156 12.71 -20.86 7.47
N GLY A 157 12.16 -20.45 8.62
CA GLY A 157 12.68 -19.31 9.36
C GLY A 157 11.75 -18.82 10.44
N THR A 158 11.69 -17.52 10.63
CA THR A 158 10.94 -16.84 11.69
C THR A 158 9.54 -16.40 11.28
N TRP A 159 9.12 -16.71 10.05
CA TRP A 159 7.78 -16.42 9.59
C TRP A 159 6.79 -17.45 10.12
N GLN A 160 5.72 -16.95 10.73
CA GLN A 160 4.63 -17.75 11.26
C GLN A 160 3.72 -18.28 10.15
N ASP A 161 2.88 -19.26 10.46
CA ASP A 161 1.80 -19.65 9.55
C ASP A 161 0.89 -18.46 9.25
N PRO A 162 0.43 -18.29 7.98
CA PRO A 162 -0.41 -17.17 7.62
C PRO A 162 -1.75 -17.20 8.37
N VAL A 163 -2.16 -16.04 8.85
CA VAL A 163 -3.45 -15.85 9.53
C VAL A 163 -4.45 -15.29 8.54
N VAL A 164 -5.62 -15.91 8.42
CA VAL A 164 -6.74 -15.35 7.65
C VAL A 164 -7.37 -14.23 8.46
N VAL A 165 -7.40 -13.01 7.92
CA VAL A 165 -7.94 -11.81 8.59
C VAL A 165 -9.24 -11.32 7.98
N GLY A 166 -9.61 -11.79 6.79
CA GLY A 166 -10.88 -11.47 6.17
C GLY A 166 -11.18 -12.29 4.92
N ASP A 167 -12.44 -12.28 4.54
CA ASP A 167 -12.90 -12.84 3.27
C ASP A 167 -12.88 -11.75 2.20
N ARG A 168 -12.68 -12.14 0.96
CA ARG A 168 -12.78 -11.29 -0.21
C ARG A 168 -13.93 -11.77 -1.10
N LYS A 169 -14.91 -10.92 -1.31
CA LYS A 169 -16.19 -11.28 -1.98
C LYS A 169 -16.19 -11.01 -3.47
N GLY A 170 -15.12 -10.69 -4.08
CA GLY A 170 -15.05 -10.38 -5.49
C GLY A 170 -13.64 -10.27 -5.99
N ASN A 171 -13.49 -9.83 -7.23
CA ASN A 171 -12.20 -9.52 -7.80
C ASN A 171 -12.21 -8.03 -8.18
N PRO A 172 -12.06 -7.13 -7.20
CA PRO A 172 -11.96 -5.72 -7.52
C PRO A 172 -10.74 -5.53 -8.41
N PRO A 173 -10.84 -4.76 -9.49
CA PRO A 173 -9.66 -4.38 -10.22
C PRO A 173 -8.73 -3.62 -9.27
N GLU A 174 -7.49 -4.06 -9.18
CA GLU A 174 -6.38 -3.36 -8.53
C GLU A 174 -6.58 -2.99 -7.04
N GLY A 175 -7.19 -3.86 -6.25
CA GLY A 175 -7.31 -3.69 -4.81
C GLY A 175 -6.36 -4.62 -4.06
N TYR A 176 -5.18 -4.18 -3.66
CA TYR A 176 -4.34 -4.95 -2.75
C TYR A 176 -4.65 -4.62 -1.30
N PRO A 177 -4.51 -5.60 -0.38
CA PRO A 177 -4.60 -5.31 1.03
C PRO A 177 -3.39 -4.49 1.47
N LEU A 178 -3.64 -3.37 2.14
CA LEU A 178 -2.61 -2.52 2.70
C LEU A 178 -2.48 -2.76 4.19
N VAL A 179 -1.25 -2.97 4.66
CA VAL A 179 -0.93 -3.20 6.07
C VAL A 179 -0.14 -2.05 6.64
N ASN A 180 -0.45 -1.68 7.89
CA ASN A 180 0.35 -0.75 8.69
C ASN A 180 0.41 -1.22 10.14
N THR A 181 1.41 -0.77 10.90
CA THR A 181 1.64 -1.16 12.29
C THR A 181 2.30 -0.04 13.08
N ASN A 182 2.19 -0.10 14.42
CA ASN A 182 2.89 0.77 15.35
C ASN A 182 3.73 -0.02 16.37
N GLU A 183 4.47 0.69 17.21
CA GLU A 183 5.31 0.09 18.25
C GLU A 183 4.52 -0.56 19.40
N GLN A 184 3.23 -0.22 19.54
CA GLN A 184 2.35 -0.77 20.57
C GLN A 184 1.82 -2.16 20.23
N GLY A 185 2.11 -2.66 19.02
CA GLY A 185 1.63 -3.95 18.53
C GLY A 185 0.23 -3.88 17.90
N THR A 186 -0.25 -2.68 17.59
CA THR A 186 -1.43 -2.51 16.77
C THR A 186 -1.07 -2.73 15.32
N VAL A 187 -1.86 -3.56 14.65
CA VAL A 187 -1.73 -3.88 13.23
C VAL A 187 -3.07 -3.68 12.55
N ALA A 188 -3.10 -2.93 11.46
CA ALA A 188 -4.27 -2.74 10.64
C ALA A 188 -4.04 -3.24 9.22
N VAL A 189 -5.05 -3.87 8.65
CA VAL A 189 -5.11 -4.23 7.23
C VAL A 189 -6.39 -3.70 6.65
N VAL A 190 -6.32 -2.94 5.56
CA VAL A 190 -7.49 -2.46 4.82
C VAL A 190 -7.49 -3.02 3.42
N TRP A 191 -8.67 -3.30 2.88
CA TRP A 191 -8.83 -3.71 1.49
C TRP A 191 -10.18 -3.28 0.95
N ALA A 192 -10.24 -3.06 -0.35
CA ALA A 192 -11.49 -2.88 -1.06
C ALA A 192 -12.08 -4.24 -1.47
N ASP A 193 -13.39 -4.34 -1.49
CA ASP A 193 -14.12 -5.53 -1.88
C ASP A 193 -15.29 -5.17 -2.82
N CYS A 194 -15.74 -6.16 -3.58
CA CYS A 194 -16.88 -5.98 -4.49
C CYS A 194 -18.07 -6.76 -3.94
N PRO A 195 -19.15 -6.09 -3.51
CA PRO A 195 -20.32 -6.77 -3.00
C PRO A 195 -20.89 -7.75 -4.02
N GLU A 196 -21.39 -8.89 -3.53
CA GLU A 196 -22.01 -9.90 -4.39
C GLU A 196 -23.20 -9.32 -5.16
N GLY A 197 -23.13 -9.39 -6.49
CA GLY A 197 -24.20 -8.94 -7.39
C GLY A 197 -24.24 -7.43 -7.65
N LYS A 198 -23.29 -6.65 -7.15
CA LYS A 198 -23.11 -5.24 -7.51
C LYS A 198 -21.94 -5.08 -8.49
N VAL A 199 -22.14 -4.30 -9.52
CA VAL A 199 -21.10 -3.88 -10.46
C VAL A 199 -20.77 -2.43 -10.15
N GLY A 200 -19.52 -2.17 -9.78
CA GLY A 200 -19.02 -0.81 -9.57
C GLY A 200 -19.24 -0.21 -8.18
N ALA A 201 -19.89 -0.89 -7.25
CA ALA A 201 -19.91 -0.48 -5.84
C ALA A 201 -18.94 -1.36 -5.05
N TRP A 202 -18.01 -0.74 -4.35
CA TRP A 202 -16.99 -1.47 -3.63
C TRP A 202 -17.12 -1.21 -2.13
N GLU A 203 -17.06 -2.28 -1.38
CA GLU A 203 -17.02 -2.22 0.06
C GLU A 203 -15.56 -2.05 0.50
N MET A 204 -15.35 -1.32 1.58
CA MET A 204 -14.07 -1.30 2.26
C MET A 204 -14.15 -2.07 3.57
N ASN A 205 -13.11 -2.83 3.84
CA ASN A 205 -12.99 -3.61 5.04
C ASN A 205 -11.71 -3.25 5.79
N ILE A 206 -11.74 -3.39 7.10
CA ILE A 206 -10.58 -3.29 7.96
C ILE A 206 -10.49 -4.50 8.87
N ALA A 207 -9.29 -5.03 9.03
CA ALA A 207 -8.96 -5.98 10.09
C ALA A 207 -7.97 -5.32 11.05
N LEU A 208 -8.24 -5.39 12.34
CA LEU A 208 -7.39 -4.84 13.40
C LEU A 208 -6.98 -5.90 14.41
N SER A 209 -5.74 -5.81 14.81
CA SER A 209 -5.16 -6.51 15.95
C SER A 209 -4.51 -5.48 16.87
N TYR A 210 -4.66 -5.66 18.19
CA TYR A 210 -4.00 -4.84 19.22
C TYR A 210 -2.96 -5.65 20.03
N ASP A 211 -2.59 -6.83 19.53
CA ASP A 211 -1.71 -7.78 20.21
C ASP A 211 -0.74 -8.47 19.24
N TYR A 212 -0.09 -7.66 18.39
CA TYR A 212 0.93 -8.11 17.44
C TYR A 212 0.43 -9.12 16.39
N GLY A 213 -0.85 -9.10 16.07
CA GLY A 213 -1.45 -10.00 15.07
C GLY A 213 -1.90 -11.36 15.62
N VAL A 214 -1.99 -11.52 16.96
CA VAL A 214 -2.46 -12.76 17.59
C VAL A 214 -3.97 -12.91 17.49
N ASN A 215 -4.71 -11.84 17.80
CA ASN A 215 -6.17 -11.80 17.69
C ASN A 215 -6.60 -10.70 16.74
N TRP A 216 -7.59 -10.99 15.90
CA TRP A 216 -8.08 -10.07 14.88
C TRP A 216 -9.59 -9.83 15.02
N SER A 217 -9.98 -8.59 14.76
CA SER A 217 -11.37 -8.19 14.57
C SER A 217 -11.50 -7.58 13.19
N THR A 218 -12.54 -7.97 12.43
CA THR A 218 -12.73 -7.55 11.04
C THR A 218 -14.15 -7.06 10.84
N TRP A 219 -14.31 -5.91 10.18
CA TRP A 219 -15.62 -5.36 9.84
C TRP A 219 -15.54 -4.45 8.62
N GLU A 220 -16.69 -4.16 8.06
CA GLU A 220 -16.86 -3.21 6.98
C GLU A 220 -16.79 -1.75 7.50
N ILE A 221 -16.12 -0.88 6.74
CA ILE A 221 -15.97 0.55 7.02
C ILE A 221 -16.41 1.42 5.86
N THR A 222 -17.24 0.88 4.97
CA THR A 222 -17.71 1.61 3.78
C THR A 222 -18.49 2.87 4.17
N PRO A 223 -18.26 4.02 3.50
CA PRO A 223 -19.07 5.20 3.70
C PRO A 223 -20.57 4.93 3.45
N GLU A 224 -21.46 5.60 4.21
CA GLU A 224 -22.91 5.54 4.02
C GLU A 224 -23.35 6.29 2.74
N TRP A 225 -22.90 5.88 1.60
CA TRP A 225 -23.26 6.43 0.30
C TRP A 225 -23.38 5.33 -0.76
N ASP A 226 -24.07 5.61 -1.85
CA ASP A 226 -23.97 4.79 -3.06
C ASP A 226 -22.79 5.30 -3.88
N GLY A 227 -21.70 4.52 -3.96
CA GLY A 227 -20.49 4.95 -4.65
C GLY A 227 -19.43 3.89 -4.80
N ILE A 228 -18.37 4.23 -5.49
CA ILE A 228 -17.17 3.40 -5.64
C ILE A 228 -16.08 3.93 -4.71
N THR A 229 -15.41 3.03 -4.03
CA THR A 229 -14.21 3.28 -3.24
C THR A 229 -13.04 2.52 -3.84
N MET A 230 -11.88 3.17 -3.99
CA MET A 230 -10.67 2.56 -4.56
C MET A 230 -9.45 2.85 -3.72
N TYR A 231 -8.52 1.89 -3.68
CA TYR A 231 -7.20 2.05 -3.08
C TYR A 231 -7.26 2.55 -1.63
N PRO A 232 -7.86 1.80 -0.70
CA PRO A 232 -7.84 2.21 0.69
C PRO A 232 -6.42 2.12 1.25
N PHE A 233 -5.98 3.19 1.91
CA PHE A 233 -4.73 3.27 2.65
C PHE A 233 -5.00 3.41 4.14
N VAL A 234 -4.11 2.88 4.97
CA VAL A 234 -4.21 2.96 6.43
C VAL A 234 -2.89 3.39 7.05
N SER A 235 -2.96 4.24 8.06
CA SER A 235 -1.83 4.60 8.90
C SER A 235 -2.24 4.63 10.37
N ILE A 236 -1.30 4.25 11.26
CA ILE A 236 -1.54 4.09 12.70
C ILE A 236 -0.53 4.93 13.47
N SER A 237 -1.04 5.75 14.42
CA SER A 237 -0.18 6.49 15.37
C SER A 237 0.30 5.60 16.52
N GLU A 238 1.29 6.07 17.29
CA GLU A 238 1.71 5.43 18.53
C GLU A 238 0.66 5.55 19.64
N THR A 239 -0.39 6.32 19.45
CA THR A 239 -1.53 6.43 20.37
C THR A 239 -2.74 5.58 19.93
N ASN A 240 -2.56 4.66 18.97
CA ASN A 240 -3.60 3.81 18.38
C ASN A 240 -4.70 4.58 17.62
N ARG A 241 -4.48 5.84 17.27
CA ARG A 241 -5.33 6.54 16.32
C ARG A 241 -5.08 5.99 14.92
N ILE A 242 -6.13 5.64 14.23
CA ILE A 242 -6.07 5.06 12.87
C ILE A 242 -6.69 6.03 11.89
N VAL A 243 -5.97 6.29 10.81
CA VAL A 243 -6.45 7.04 9.64
C VAL A 243 -6.64 6.07 8.50
N VAL A 244 -7.79 6.18 7.83
CA VAL A 244 -8.04 5.51 6.55
C VAL A 244 -8.32 6.58 5.50
N SER A 245 -7.71 6.45 4.33
CA SER A 245 -7.99 7.30 3.17
C SER A 245 -8.16 6.48 1.91
N PHE A 246 -8.88 7.01 0.92
CA PHE A 246 -9.18 6.31 -0.32
C PHE A 246 -9.63 7.29 -1.40
N TYR A 247 -9.61 6.87 -2.64
CA TYR A 247 -10.31 7.55 -3.72
C TYR A 247 -11.76 7.13 -3.76
N GLY A 248 -12.66 8.09 -3.84
CA GLY A 248 -14.09 7.84 -3.83
C GLY A 248 -14.86 8.63 -4.87
N MET A 249 -15.94 8.02 -5.37
CA MET A 249 -16.88 8.61 -6.28
C MET A 249 -18.29 8.36 -5.79
N ASP A 250 -19.02 9.43 -5.41
CA ASP A 250 -20.38 9.36 -4.90
C ASP A 250 -21.39 9.35 -6.05
N TYR A 251 -22.24 8.33 -6.11
CA TYR A 251 -23.34 8.18 -7.09
C TYR A 251 -24.68 8.74 -6.61
N SER A 252 -24.74 9.50 -5.53
CA SER A 252 -25.99 9.98 -4.94
C SER A 252 -26.94 10.67 -5.93
N THR A 253 -26.52 10.84 -7.17
CA THR A 253 -27.29 11.42 -8.28
C THR A 253 -27.88 10.41 -9.29
N GLY A 254 -27.75 9.07 -9.10
CA GLY A 254 -28.77 8.25 -9.68
C GLY A 254 -28.49 7.17 -10.68
N ASN A 255 -27.31 6.58 -10.84
CA ASN A 255 -27.17 5.31 -11.56
C ASN A 255 -26.07 4.41 -10.96
N SER A 256 -26.49 3.37 -10.29
CA SER A 256 -25.65 2.48 -9.46
C SER A 256 -24.90 1.38 -10.22
N THR A 257 -24.59 1.52 -11.50
CA THR A 257 -24.08 0.40 -12.31
C THR A 257 -22.78 0.65 -13.06
N GLY A 258 -22.05 1.72 -12.77
CA GLY A 258 -20.78 1.96 -13.46
C GLY A 258 -20.35 3.43 -13.41
N TYR A 259 -19.22 3.71 -14.00
CA TYR A 259 -18.72 5.08 -14.14
C TYR A 259 -19.69 5.91 -14.98
N THR A 260 -20.07 7.09 -14.48
CA THR A 260 -20.97 8.01 -15.21
C THR A 260 -20.18 9.26 -15.60
N GLU A 261 -20.20 9.62 -16.88
CA GLU A 261 -19.54 10.83 -17.39
C GLU A 261 -19.91 12.06 -16.55
N GLY A 262 -18.89 12.83 -16.19
CA GLY A 262 -19.05 14.05 -15.39
C GLY A 262 -19.06 13.84 -13.88
N THR A 263 -19.00 12.60 -13.38
CA THR A 263 -18.92 12.33 -11.94
C THR A 263 -17.49 12.56 -11.43
N PRO A 264 -17.31 13.36 -10.38
CA PRO A 264 -15.98 13.63 -9.85
C PRO A 264 -15.49 12.52 -8.93
N TRP A 265 -14.20 12.22 -9.01
CA TRP A 265 -13.45 11.49 -8.00
C TRP A 265 -12.83 12.45 -7.00
N HIS A 266 -12.91 12.10 -5.73
CA HIS A 266 -12.28 12.86 -4.65
C HIS A 266 -11.41 11.97 -3.77
N LEU A 267 -10.50 12.63 -3.05
CA LEU A 267 -9.76 12.03 -1.96
C LEU A 267 -10.58 12.17 -0.68
N TYR A 268 -10.86 11.04 -0.03
CA TYR A 268 -11.56 10.96 1.26
C TYR A 268 -10.62 10.50 2.36
N SER A 269 -10.90 10.89 3.57
CA SER A 269 -10.23 10.40 4.78
C SER A 269 -11.15 10.42 5.98
N ALA A 270 -10.90 9.50 6.91
CA ALA A 270 -11.48 9.47 8.24
C ALA A 270 -10.44 8.99 9.25
N TYR A 271 -10.66 9.30 10.52
CA TYR A 271 -9.84 8.80 11.60
C TYR A 271 -10.68 8.41 12.82
N LEU A 272 -10.18 7.46 13.60
CA LEU A 272 -10.77 7.05 14.88
C LEU A 272 -9.67 6.71 15.89
N ASP A 273 -9.96 6.93 17.17
CA ASP A 273 -9.13 6.50 18.29
C ASP A 273 -9.49 5.06 18.67
N GLU A 274 -8.54 4.16 18.62
CA GLU A 274 -8.73 2.73 18.96
C GLU A 274 -10.04 2.14 18.40
N PRO A 275 -10.23 2.13 17.07
CA PRO A 275 -11.50 1.74 16.44
C PRO A 275 -11.99 0.37 16.93
N GLN A 276 -13.31 0.29 17.15
CA GLN A 276 -14.00 -0.94 17.52
C GLN A 276 -15.00 -1.33 16.43
N SER A 277 -15.43 -2.58 16.38
CA SER A 277 -16.31 -3.11 15.34
C SER A 277 -17.67 -2.43 15.22
N ASN A 278 -18.06 -1.63 16.22
CA ASN A 278 -19.32 -0.86 16.26
C ASN A 278 -19.12 0.63 16.03
N ASP A 279 -17.91 1.08 15.75
CA ASP A 279 -17.63 2.47 15.44
C ASP A 279 -18.15 2.82 14.04
N THR A 280 -18.62 4.04 13.90
CA THR A 280 -18.98 4.60 12.60
C THR A 280 -17.83 5.49 12.13
N TRP A 281 -17.31 5.21 10.94
CA TRP A 281 -16.33 6.06 10.30
C TRP A 281 -17.02 7.21 9.59
N ASP A 282 -16.63 8.43 9.93
CA ASP A 282 -17.12 9.64 9.29
C ASP A 282 -16.10 10.12 8.24
N PHE A 283 -16.34 9.75 6.99
CA PHE A 283 -15.43 10.07 5.89
C PHE A 283 -15.73 11.46 5.33
N GLU A 284 -14.72 12.30 5.32
CA GLU A 284 -14.77 13.64 4.75
C GLU A 284 -13.90 13.73 3.50
N ILE A 285 -14.24 14.67 2.61
CA ILE A 285 -13.40 15.00 1.47
C ILE A 285 -12.14 15.69 1.98
N ALA A 286 -10.99 15.05 1.83
CA ALA A 286 -9.70 15.57 2.27
C ALA A 286 -9.19 16.72 1.38
N ASP A 287 -9.48 16.68 0.06
CA ASP A 287 -9.28 17.80 -0.86
C ASP A 287 -10.60 18.09 -1.60
N PRO A 288 -11.15 19.32 -1.48
CA PRO A 288 -12.38 19.69 -2.16
C PRO A 288 -12.26 19.76 -3.69
N THR A 289 -11.04 19.78 -4.20
CA THR A 289 -10.80 19.76 -5.65
C THR A 289 -10.86 18.33 -6.16
N PRO A 290 -11.67 18.03 -7.19
CA PRO A 290 -11.69 16.71 -7.79
C PRO A 290 -10.29 16.26 -8.25
N LEU A 291 -9.99 15.00 -7.99
CA LEU A 291 -8.78 14.34 -8.51
C LEU A 291 -8.86 14.17 -10.03
N HIS A 292 -10.05 13.77 -10.45
CA HIS A 292 -10.40 13.45 -11.82
C HIS A 292 -11.92 13.57 -12.00
N THR A 293 -12.39 13.70 -13.22
CA THR A 293 -13.81 13.63 -13.56
C THR A 293 -13.99 12.58 -14.64
N VAL A 294 -14.90 11.64 -14.43
CA VAL A 294 -15.16 10.54 -15.35
C VAL A 294 -15.45 11.06 -16.76
N THR A 295 -14.75 10.54 -17.72
CA THR A 295 -14.91 10.86 -19.14
C THR A 295 -15.90 9.90 -19.82
N ALA A 296 -16.42 10.28 -20.99
CA ALA A 296 -17.26 9.40 -21.81
C ALA A 296 -16.55 8.10 -22.22
N TYR A 297 -15.23 8.12 -22.34
CA TYR A 297 -14.43 6.92 -22.61
C TYR A 297 -14.47 5.95 -21.42
N GLU A 298 -14.22 6.45 -20.23
CA GLU A 298 -14.23 5.64 -19.00
C GLU A 298 -15.63 5.08 -18.71
N GLU A 299 -16.70 5.86 -18.95
CA GLU A 299 -18.06 5.37 -18.86
C GLU A 299 -18.30 4.18 -19.81
N SER A 300 -17.78 4.22 -21.02
CA SER A 300 -17.99 3.18 -22.02
C SER A 300 -17.12 1.93 -21.81
N ASN A 301 -15.95 2.07 -21.20
CA ASN A 301 -14.97 0.98 -21.04
C ASN A 301 -14.84 0.48 -19.59
N SER A 302 -15.48 1.14 -18.63
CA SER A 302 -15.38 0.81 -17.19
C SER A 302 -13.95 0.79 -16.66
N ASP A 303 -13.11 1.71 -17.16
CA ASP A 303 -11.67 1.75 -16.89
C ASP A 303 -11.24 3.16 -16.53
N VAL A 304 -10.62 3.34 -15.37
CA VAL A 304 -10.19 4.64 -14.85
C VAL A 304 -8.67 4.69 -14.82
N HIS A 305 -8.05 4.85 -15.97
CA HIS A 305 -6.59 4.99 -16.07
C HIS A 305 -6.03 6.30 -15.49
N ALA A 306 -6.89 7.28 -15.22
CA ALA A 306 -6.45 8.57 -14.71
C ALA A 306 -6.17 8.59 -13.21
N LEU A 307 -6.67 7.60 -12.47
CA LEU A 307 -6.39 7.41 -11.06
C LEU A 307 -5.29 6.37 -10.93
N HIS A 308 -4.13 6.81 -10.46
CA HIS A 308 -3.03 5.90 -10.16
C HIS A 308 -3.18 5.36 -8.75
N ASP A 309 -2.72 4.15 -8.57
CA ASP A 309 -2.82 3.37 -7.34
C ASP A 309 -1.77 3.75 -6.27
N PHE A 310 -0.88 4.68 -6.58
CA PHE A 310 0.12 5.17 -5.64
C PHE A 310 -0.29 6.49 -5.02
N PHE A 311 -0.71 6.44 -3.80
CA PHE A 311 -0.72 7.55 -2.87
C PHE A 311 -0.28 7.05 -1.49
N GLU A 312 0.07 7.94 -0.59
CA GLU A 312 0.55 7.56 0.73
C GLU A 312 -0.19 8.34 1.79
N THR A 313 -0.55 7.66 2.86
CA THR A 313 -1.22 8.25 4.02
C THR A 313 -0.35 8.03 5.25
N VAL A 314 -0.05 9.09 5.96
CA VAL A 314 0.71 9.06 7.20
C VAL A 314 -0.03 9.77 8.32
N ILE A 315 0.15 9.28 9.54
CA ILE A 315 -0.29 9.96 10.76
C ILE A 315 0.94 10.25 11.64
N SER A 316 0.94 11.40 12.31
CA SER A 316 2.01 11.71 13.27
C SER A 316 2.05 10.68 14.40
N PRO A 317 3.23 10.39 14.98
CA PRO A 317 3.32 9.42 16.07
C PRO A 317 2.41 9.74 17.26
N ASP A 318 2.21 11.01 17.57
CA ASP A 318 1.31 11.46 18.64
C ASP A 318 -0.18 11.51 18.22
N GLY A 319 -0.49 11.23 16.96
CA GLY A 319 -1.84 11.25 16.41
C GLY A 319 -2.43 12.65 16.22
N SER A 320 -1.62 13.72 16.29
CA SER A 320 -2.13 15.10 16.24
C SER A 320 -2.40 15.62 14.84
N TRP A 321 -1.79 15.03 13.81
CA TRP A 321 -2.02 15.41 12.42
C TRP A 321 -1.87 14.22 11.48
N MET A 322 -2.47 14.30 10.32
CA MET A 322 -2.28 13.40 9.20
C MET A 322 -1.79 14.14 7.96
N GLY A 323 -1.13 13.41 7.08
CA GLY A 323 -0.74 13.88 5.76
C GLY A 323 -1.06 12.86 4.70
N ILE A 324 -1.47 13.31 3.53
CA ILE A 324 -1.73 12.44 2.37
C ILE A 324 -0.99 13.04 1.18
N ALA A 325 -0.08 12.26 0.60
CA ALA A 325 0.53 12.55 -0.69
C ALA A 325 -0.23 11.78 -1.77
N TYR A 326 -0.70 12.45 -2.79
CA TYR A 326 -1.56 11.86 -3.82
C TYR A 326 -1.34 12.50 -5.17
N GLN A 327 -1.78 11.82 -6.21
CA GLN A 327 -1.72 12.32 -7.57
C GLN A 327 -3.06 12.96 -7.98
N ARG A 328 -2.98 14.07 -8.70
CA ARG A 328 -4.13 14.73 -9.32
C ARG A 328 -3.86 15.00 -10.79
N ASN A 329 -4.82 14.67 -11.62
CA ASN A 329 -4.83 15.07 -13.03
C ASN A 329 -5.45 16.47 -13.16
N VAL A 330 -4.72 17.43 -13.73
CA VAL A 330 -5.13 18.83 -13.79
C VAL A 330 -5.83 19.20 -15.09
N ASP A 331 -5.58 18.48 -16.15
CA ASP A 331 -6.17 18.75 -17.46
C ASP A 331 -7.12 17.61 -17.89
N GLN A 332 -8.41 17.94 -17.93
CA GLN A 332 -9.47 17.07 -18.43
C GLN A 332 -9.46 16.94 -19.97
N HIS A 333 -8.30 16.80 -20.59
CA HIS A 333 -8.26 16.59 -22.01
C HIS A 333 -8.42 15.09 -22.34
N PRO A 334 -9.39 14.73 -23.17
CA PRO A 334 -9.50 13.36 -23.68
C PRO A 334 -8.23 13.08 -24.48
N PHE A 335 -7.46 12.10 -24.03
CA PHE A 335 -6.33 11.46 -24.71
C PHE A 335 -5.84 12.12 -25.99
N GLU A 336 -5.22 13.29 -25.90
CA GLU A 336 -4.18 13.67 -26.84
C GLU A 336 -2.87 13.10 -26.28
N GLU A 337 -2.25 12.22 -27.01
CA GLU A 337 -1.17 11.29 -26.61
C GLU A 337 0.09 11.92 -26.01
N ASN A 338 0.12 13.18 -25.60
CA ASN A 338 1.40 13.82 -25.28
C ASN A 338 1.45 14.79 -24.08
N GLU A 339 0.38 15.11 -23.37
CA GLU A 339 0.49 16.14 -22.31
C GLU A 339 -0.47 15.94 -21.10
N GLU A 340 -0.53 14.76 -20.51
CA GLU A 340 -1.12 14.64 -19.18
C GLU A 340 -0.18 15.29 -18.15
N GLN A 341 -0.52 16.50 -17.74
CA GLN A 341 0.17 17.13 -16.61
C GLN A 341 -0.36 16.55 -15.31
N ARG A 342 0.42 15.68 -14.70
CA ARG A 342 0.16 15.08 -13.40
C ARG A 342 0.93 15.84 -12.33
N TYR A 343 0.28 16.11 -11.22
CA TYR A 343 0.91 16.78 -10.09
C TYR A 343 0.82 15.88 -8.86
N ILE A 344 1.94 15.75 -8.18
CA ILE A 344 1.93 15.21 -6.82
C ILE A 344 1.46 16.32 -5.90
N MET A 345 0.39 16.07 -5.19
CA MET A 345 -0.25 16.95 -4.23
C MET A 345 0.00 16.45 -2.82
N PHE A 346 -0.09 17.35 -1.87
CA PHE A 346 -0.02 17.01 -0.46
C PHE A 346 -1.09 17.77 0.30
N VAL A 347 -1.87 17.06 1.09
CA VAL A 347 -2.81 17.66 2.05
C VAL A 347 -2.40 17.28 3.46
N ARG A 348 -2.52 18.22 4.38
CA ARG A 348 -2.31 18.01 5.81
C ARG A 348 -3.55 18.41 6.58
N GLY A 349 -4.02 17.53 7.48
CA GLY A 349 -5.12 17.77 8.39
C GLY A 349 -4.65 17.70 9.86
N GLU A 350 -5.13 18.63 10.70
CA GLU A 350 -4.98 18.53 12.14
C GLU A 350 -6.10 17.65 12.69
N LEU A 351 -5.75 16.69 13.54
CA LEU A 351 -6.68 15.73 14.14
C LEU A 351 -6.99 16.17 15.57
N ASN A 352 -8.21 16.62 15.82
CA ASN A 352 -8.64 17.17 17.11
C ASN A 352 -9.20 16.11 18.05
#